data_750f97a59668b10ab180203d25a47e9e
#
_entry.id   750f97a59668b10ab180203d25a47e9e
#
_cell.length_a   1.000
_cell.length_b   1.000
_cell.length_c   1.000
_cell.angle_alpha   90.00
_cell.angle_beta   90.00
_cell.angle_gamma   90.00
#
_symmetry.space_group_name_H-M   'P 1'
#
loop_
_entity.id
_entity.type
_entity.pdbx_description
1 polymer ?
#
loop_
_entity_poly.entity_id
_entity_poly.type
_entity_poly.pdbx_seq_one_letter_code
_entity_poly.pdbx_strand_id
1 'polypeptide(L)'
;MADASGAFPPALGDVNDWARFQAALDACAATVLARASHEATPNAARRLRVVMSRSHRGLTRGLEAWEWNPADIPVPEMLAAVVPEGGRIGVPGGRAAFDLFLPWFDSFHLARNPSCPLPGGRPVFSGLGPARTAERALAEAGLVPGPTETLTPETGVTLTEWRRPGGPASCDGDL
;
A
#
# COMPACT_ATOMS: atom_id res chain seq x y z
N MET A 1 5.75 1.46 -6.33
CA MET A 1 7.09 1.11 -6.88
C MET A 1 7.97 2.35 -6.86
N ALA A 2 9.28 2.16 -6.91
CA ALA A 2 10.26 3.25 -6.95
C ALA A 2 11.31 2.91 -8.01
N ASP A 3 11.98 3.91 -8.56
CA ASP A 3 13.13 3.71 -9.44
C ASP A 3 14.36 3.17 -8.66
N ALA A 4 15.49 3.02 -9.33
CA ALA A 4 16.72 2.54 -8.71
C ALA A 4 17.22 3.45 -7.56
N SER A 5 16.96 4.74 -7.61
CA SER A 5 17.28 5.71 -6.55
C SER A 5 16.34 5.61 -5.35
N GLY A 6 15.15 5.07 -5.54
CA GLY A 6 14.09 4.98 -4.54
C GLY A 6 13.05 6.09 -4.65
N ALA A 7 13.14 6.95 -5.68
CA ALA A 7 12.15 7.96 -5.96
C ALA A 7 10.94 7.39 -6.70
N PHE A 8 9.79 8.06 -6.58
CA PHE A 8 8.63 7.76 -7.42
C PHE A 8 8.84 8.40 -8.81
N PRO A 9 8.91 7.62 -9.90
CA PRO A 9 9.10 8.17 -11.22
C PRO A 9 7.86 8.94 -11.69
N PRO A 10 7.99 10.21 -12.12
CA PRO A 10 6.84 10.99 -12.61
C PRO A 10 6.09 10.28 -13.78
N ALA A 11 6.81 9.53 -14.61
CA ALA A 11 6.23 8.79 -15.72
C ALA A 11 5.29 7.64 -15.31
N LEU A 12 5.34 7.20 -14.05
CA LEU A 12 4.34 6.26 -13.48
C LEU A 12 3.05 6.97 -13.06
N GLY A 13 3.07 8.30 -12.95
CA GLY A 13 1.91 9.08 -12.53
C GLY A 13 0.79 9.00 -13.58
N ASP A 14 -0.29 8.34 -13.25
CA ASP A 14 -1.55 8.35 -13.99
C ASP A 14 -2.60 9.09 -13.17
N VAL A 15 -3.31 10.03 -13.77
CA VAL A 15 -4.24 10.91 -13.04
C VAL A 15 -5.45 10.13 -12.51
N ASN A 16 -5.91 9.12 -13.24
CA ASN A 16 -7.07 8.31 -12.84
C ASN A 16 -6.69 7.35 -11.71
N ASP A 17 -5.54 6.68 -11.83
CA ASP A 17 -4.97 5.84 -10.76
C ASP A 17 -4.72 6.66 -9.50
N TRP A 18 -4.14 7.86 -9.64
CA TRP A 18 -3.86 8.75 -8.51
C TRP A 18 -5.14 9.21 -7.80
N ALA A 19 -6.18 9.59 -8.55
CA ALA A 19 -7.46 10.02 -7.97
C ALA A 19 -8.11 8.88 -7.16
N ARG A 20 -8.17 7.68 -7.72
CA ARG A 20 -8.67 6.48 -7.01
C ARG A 20 -7.85 6.14 -5.78
N PHE A 21 -6.53 6.19 -5.90
CA PHE A 21 -5.61 5.97 -4.77
C PHE A 21 -5.86 6.96 -3.64
N GLN A 22 -6.02 8.26 -3.93
CA GLN A 22 -6.32 9.26 -2.91
C GLN A 22 -7.69 9.02 -2.26
N ALA A 23 -8.73 8.75 -3.04
CA ALA A 23 -10.07 8.44 -2.53
C ALA A 23 -10.06 7.20 -1.62
N ALA A 24 -9.34 6.14 -2.01
CA ALA A 24 -9.18 4.95 -1.19
C ALA A 24 -8.49 5.25 0.15
N LEU A 25 -7.48 6.13 0.16
CA LEU A 25 -6.81 6.54 1.40
C LEU A 25 -7.69 7.43 2.28
N ASP A 26 -8.53 8.29 1.69
CA ASP A 26 -9.46 9.13 2.44
C ASP A 26 -10.55 8.32 3.15
N ALA A 27 -10.88 7.14 2.62
CA ALA A 27 -11.80 6.19 3.23
C ALA A 27 -11.17 5.34 4.35
N CYS A 28 -9.87 5.50 4.63
CA CYS A 28 -9.18 4.73 5.68
C CYS A 28 -9.22 5.44 7.03
N ALA A 29 -9.43 4.66 8.11
CA ALA A 29 -9.31 5.14 9.48
C ALA A 29 -7.85 5.51 9.84
N ALA A 30 -6.88 4.78 9.28
CA ALA A 30 -5.46 5.09 9.39
C ALA A 30 -4.67 4.58 8.18
N THR A 31 -3.48 5.14 7.98
CA THR A 31 -2.53 4.69 6.96
C THR A 31 -1.21 4.28 7.59
N VAL A 32 -0.67 3.13 7.17
CA VAL A 32 0.63 2.61 7.63
C VAL A 32 1.67 2.77 6.54
N LEU A 33 2.77 3.43 6.86
CA LEU A 33 3.82 3.82 5.91
C LEU A 33 5.20 3.36 6.40
N ALA A 34 6.06 2.96 5.49
CA ALA A 34 7.48 2.94 5.79
C ALA A 34 8.02 4.38 5.95
N ARG A 35 9.04 4.57 6.78
CA ARG A 35 9.62 5.89 7.08
C ARG A 35 9.94 6.69 5.81
N ALA A 36 10.68 6.12 4.87
CA ALA A 36 11.06 6.81 3.64
C ALA A 36 9.83 7.28 2.82
N SER A 37 8.73 6.53 2.84
CA SER A 37 7.48 6.93 2.17
C SER A 37 6.81 8.08 2.92
N HIS A 38 6.88 8.10 4.25
CA HIS A 38 6.36 9.21 5.05
C HIS A 38 7.13 10.50 4.79
N GLU A 39 8.46 10.44 4.83
CA GLU A 39 9.36 11.58 4.60
C GLU A 39 9.21 12.16 3.18
N ALA A 40 8.99 11.30 2.18
CA ALA A 40 8.81 11.70 0.79
C ALA A 40 7.40 12.25 0.47
N THR A 41 6.41 12.10 1.37
CA THR A 41 5.01 12.42 1.05
C THR A 41 4.40 13.32 2.12
N PRO A 42 4.19 14.61 1.86
CA PRO A 42 3.48 15.52 2.77
C PRO A 42 2.09 14.97 3.15
N ASN A 43 1.66 15.22 4.38
CA ASN A 43 0.34 14.82 4.87
C ASN A 43 -0.69 15.96 4.76
N ALA A 44 -0.86 16.50 3.55
CA ALA A 44 -1.77 17.63 3.33
C ALA A 44 -3.22 17.31 3.73
N ALA A 45 -3.68 16.09 3.51
CA ALA A 45 -5.01 15.62 3.90
C ALA A 45 -5.14 15.33 5.41
N ARG A 46 -4.08 15.49 6.20
CA ARG A 46 -4.05 15.26 7.66
C ARG A 46 -4.57 13.88 8.07
N ARG A 47 -4.33 12.86 7.27
CA ARG A 47 -4.71 11.48 7.56
C ARG A 47 -3.97 10.98 8.80
N LEU A 48 -4.62 10.15 9.61
CA LEU A 48 -3.94 9.46 10.71
C LEU A 48 -2.87 8.52 10.13
N ARG A 49 -1.62 8.75 10.51
CA ARG A 49 -0.47 7.98 10.01
C ARG A 49 0.19 7.16 11.10
N VAL A 50 0.60 5.95 10.74
CA VAL A 50 1.51 5.09 11.51
C VAL A 50 2.77 4.90 10.68
N VAL A 51 3.90 5.31 11.19
CA VAL A 51 5.19 5.26 10.52
C VAL A 51 6.03 4.13 11.08
N MET A 52 6.35 3.16 10.22
CA MET A 52 7.22 2.05 10.58
C MET A 52 8.66 2.51 10.75
N SER A 53 9.24 2.27 11.91
CA SER A 53 10.60 2.70 12.25
C SER A 53 11.33 1.68 13.09
N ARG A 54 12.46 1.18 12.61
CA ARG A 54 13.36 0.29 13.37
C ARG A 54 14.22 1.01 14.41
N SER A 55 14.38 2.33 14.27
CA SER A 55 15.14 3.14 15.22
C SER A 55 14.30 3.65 16.38
N HIS A 56 12.99 3.44 16.34
CA HIS A 56 12.07 3.74 17.42
C HIS A 56 11.83 2.48 18.28
N ARG A 57 11.49 2.64 19.54
CA ARG A 57 11.08 1.52 20.40
C ARG A 57 9.59 1.56 20.65
N GLY A 58 8.95 0.40 20.50
CA GLY A 58 7.52 0.23 20.77
C GLY A 58 6.61 1.00 19.83
N LEU A 59 5.58 1.60 20.40
CA LEU A 59 4.57 2.41 19.71
C LEU A 59 4.40 3.72 20.47
N THR A 60 4.62 4.85 19.81
CA THR A 60 4.55 6.19 20.44
C THR A 60 3.79 7.16 19.56
N ARG A 61 2.91 7.94 20.15
CA ARG A 61 2.20 9.01 19.45
C ARG A 61 3.07 10.25 19.36
N GLY A 62 3.48 10.59 18.14
CA GLY A 62 4.16 11.85 17.82
C GLY A 62 3.17 12.97 17.46
N LEU A 63 3.71 14.13 17.06
CA LEU A 63 2.90 15.29 16.65
C LEU A 63 2.15 15.08 15.33
N GLU A 64 2.80 14.44 14.36
CA GLU A 64 2.27 14.27 13.00
C GLU A 64 1.82 12.83 12.69
N ALA A 65 2.37 11.84 13.40
CA ALA A 65 2.10 10.43 13.18
C ALA A 65 2.39 9.62 14.44
N TRP A 66 1.87 8.40 14.48
CA TRP A 66 2.38 7.38 15.38
C TRP A 66 3.68 6.82 14.83
N GLU A 67 4.69 6.65 15.67
CA GLU A 67 5.90 5.91 15.37
C GLU A 67 5.81 4.50 15.95
N TRP A 68 6.08 3.50 15.11
CA TRP A 68 5.89 2.10 15.45
C TRP A 68 7.07 1.23 15.02
N ASN A 69 7.58 0.43 15.95
CA ASN A 69 8.53 -0.63 15.63
C ASN A 69 7.82 -1.99 15.59
N PRO A 70 7.65 -2.60 14.42
CA PRO A 70 6.98 -3.89 14.30
C PRO A 70 7.75 -5.07 14.94
N ALA A 71 9.00 -4.89 15.30
CA ALA A 71 9.75 -5.90 16.05
C ALA A 71 9.40 -5.91 17.55
N ASP A 72 8.89 -4.79 18.07
CA ASP A 72 8.54 -4.64 19.48
C ASP A 72 7.04 -4.86 19.73
N ILE A 73 6.20 -4.39 18.80
CA ILE A 73 4.73 -4.43 18.90
C ILE A 73 4.16 -5.11 17.66
N PRO A 74 3.43 -6.22 17.79
CA PRO A 74 2.79 -6.90 16.67
C PRO A 74 1.69 -6.05 16.00
N VAL A 75 1.39 -6.34 14.70
CA VAL A 75 0.35 -5.64 13.93
C VAL A 75 -0.99 -5.55 14.67
N PRO A 76 -1.56 -6.62 15.25
CA PRO A 76 -2.86 -6.54 15.92
C PRO A 76 -2.86 -5.59 17.14
N GLU A 77 -1.79 -5.59 17.93
CA GLU A 77 -1.67 -4.71 19.10
C GLU A 77 -1.53 -3.24 18.67
N MET A 78 -0.74 -2.98 17.64
CA MET A 78 -0.62 -1.64 17.06
C MET A 78 -1.96 -1.14 16.55
N LEU A 79 -2.72 -1.95 15.82
CA LEU A 79 -4.04 -1.58 15.30
C LEU A 79 -5.04 -1.32 16.44
N ALA A 80 -5.09 -2.17 17.45
CA ALA A 80 -5.97 -1.97 18.61
C ALA A 80 -5.67 -0.66 19.36
N ALA A 81 -4.41 -0.25 19.42
CA ALA A 81 -4.00 0.98 20.09
C ALA A 81 -4.29 2.24 19.25
N VAL A 82 -4.11 2.17 17.92
CA VAL A 82 -4.21 3.34 17.04
C VAL A 82 -5.65 3.57 16.54
N VAL A 83 -6.38 2.49 16.29
CA VAL A 83 -7.76 2.51 15.75
C VAL A 83 -8.67 1.60 16.59
N PRO A 84 -8.89 1.91 17.88
CA PRO A 84 -9.65 1.06 18.80
C PRO A 84 -11.09 0.80 18.33
N GLU A 85 -11.68 1.72 17.58
CA GLU A 85 -13.02 1.56 16.98
C GLU A 85 -12.99 0.70 15.71
N GLY A 86 -11.82 0.24 15.29
CA GLY A 86 -11.64 -0.48 14.03
C GLY A 86 -11.70 0.42 12.81
N GLY A 87 -11.91 -0.20 11.64
CA GLY A 87 -12.02 0.51 10.37
C GLY A 87 -10.98 0.04 9.35
N ARG A 88 -11.06 0.59 8.16
CA ARG A 88 -10.15 0.27 7.05
C ARG A 88 -8.77 0.84 7.31
N ILE A 89 -7.73 0.03 7.08
CA ILE A 89 -6.34 0.43 7.20
C ILE A 89 -5.71 0.46 5.81
N GLY A 90 -5.22 1.63 5.41
CA GLY A 90 -4.49 1.79 4.15
C GLY A 90 -3.00 1.55 4.33
N VAL A 91 -2.38 0.80 3.41
CA VAL A 91 -0.93 0.64 3.34
C VAL A 91 -0.48 1.21 1.98
N PRO A 92 -0.27 2.54 1.89
CA PRO A 92 -0.02 3.20 0.61
C PRO A 92 1.36 2.95 0.04
N GLY A 93 2.31 2.48 0.84
CA GLY A 93 3.61 2.25 0.28
C GLY A 93 4.75 2.03 1.25
N GLY A 94 5.88 1.78 0.59
CA GLY A 94 7.11 1.27 1.15
C GLY A 94 7.15 -0.25 1.12
N ARG A 95 8.11 -0.81 0.36
CA ARG A 95 8.24 -2.27 0.21
C ARG A 95 8.22 -3.02 1.54
N ALA A 96 8.90 -2.49 2.57
CA ALA A 96 8.89 -3.11 3.89
C ALA A 96 7.50 -3.14 4.54
N ALA A 97 6.66 -2.13 4.29
CA ALA A 97 5.29 -2.14 4.76
C ALA A 97 4.45 -3.16 3.99
N PHE A 98 4.57 -3.22 2.67
CA PHE A 98 3.88 -4.24 1.87
C PHE A 98 4.28 -5.66 2.26
N ASP A 99 5.57 -5.92 2.46
CA ASP A 99 6.05 -7.25 2.88
C ASP A 99 5.47 -7.66 4.24
N LEU A 100 5.46 -6.73 5.21
CA LEU A 100 4.94 -7.00 6.54
C LEU A 100 3.42 -7.25 6.53
N PHE A 101 2.68 -6.46 5.73
CA PHE A 101 1.23 -6.55 5.68
C PHE A 101 0.69 -7.57 4.68
N LEU A 102 1.53 -8.19 3.85
CA LEU A 102 1.10 -9.16 2.85
C LEU A 102 0.19 -10.28 3.41
N PRO A 103 0.47 -10.88 4.60
CA PRO A 103 -0.42 -11.87 5.21
C PRO A 103 -1.75 -11.29 5.74
N TRP A 104 -1.82 -9.97 5.92
CA TRP A 104 -2.93 -9.25 6.56
C TRP A 104 -3.86 -8.55 5.56
N PHE A 105 -3.47 -8.44 4.30
CA PHE A 105 -4.33 -7.79 3.31
C PHE A 105 -5.63 -8.53 3.09
N ASP A 106 -6.75 -7.84 3.26
CA ASP A 106 -8.06 -8.25 2.77
C ASP A 106 -8.21 -7.94 1.28
N SER A 107 -7.64 -6.80 0.85
CA SER A 107 -7.57 -6.43 -0.56
C SER A 107 -6.23 -5.76 -0.89
N PHE A 108 -5.81 -5.90 -2.15
CA PHE A 108 -4.63 -5.26 -2.72
C PHE A 108 -4.93 -4.74 -4.12
N HIS A 109 -4.73 -3.46 -4.35
CA HIS A 109 -4.93 -2.83 -5.65
C HIS A 109 -3.62 -2.83 -6.42
N LEU A 110 -3.53 -3.67 -7.44
CA LEU A 110 -2.35 -3.81 -8.29
C LEU A 110 -2.55 -3.03 -9.59
N ALA A 111 -2.01 -1.80 -9.65
CA ALA A 111 -1.96 -1.00 -10.87
C ALA A 111 -0.74 -1.41 -11.72
N ARG A 112 -0.90 -1.42 -13.03
CA ARG A 112 0.16 -1.67 -14.01
C ARG A 112 0.18 -0.60 -15.08
N ASN A 113 1.36 -0.09 -15.36
CA ASN A 113 1.62 0.83 -16.47
C ASN A 113 2.61 0.16 -17.44
N PRO A 114 2.15 -0.47 -18.53
CA PRO A 114 3.02 -1.15 -19.47
C PRO A 114 3.88 -0.19 -20.29
N SER A 115 3.45 1.08 -20.39
CA SER A 115 4.20 2.11 -21.14
C SER A 115 5.39 2.67 -20.36
N CYS A 116 5.54 2.31 -19.07
CA CYS A 116 6.62 2.82 -18.22
C CYS A 116 7.41 1.67 -17.55
N PRO A 117 8.25 0.94 -18.29
CA PRO A 117 9.14 -0.04 -17.69
C PRO A 117 10.18 0.66 -16.81
N LEU A 118 10.51 0.07 -15.67
CA LEU A 118 11.52 0.58 -14.73
C LEU A 118 12.67 -0.42 -14.57
N PRO A 119 13.63 -0.47 -15.51
CA PRO A 119 14.79 -1.32 -15.38
C PRO A 119 15.58 -0.99 -14.09
N GLY A 120 15.90 -2.01 -13.29
CA GLY A 120 16.57 -1.80 -11.98
C GLY A 120 15.72 -1.14 -10.90
N GLY A 121 14.43 -0.90 -11.17
CA GLY A 121 13.51 -0.32 -10.20
C GLY A 121 13.25 -1.24 -9.00
N ARG A 122 12.83 -0.64 -7.90
CA ARG A 122 12.49 -1.39 -6.68
C ARG A 122 11.11 -2.01 -6.81
N PRO A 123 11.00 -3.35 -6.72
CA PRO A 123 9.70 -4.03 -6.84
C PRO A 123 8.79 -3.71 -5.65
N VAL A 124 7.51 -3.99 -5.82
CA VAL A 124 6.47 -3.77 -4.79
C VAL A 124 6.66 -4.67 -3.56
N PHE A 125 7.08 -5.92 -3.74
CA PHE A 125 7.44 -6.85 -2.68
C PHE A 125 8.90 -7.27 -2.77
N SER A 126 9.49 -7.70 -1.66
CA SER A 126 10.80 -8.35 -1.66
C SER A 126 10.73 -9.72 -2.35
N GLY A 127 11.86 -10.14 -2.89
CA GLY A 127 11.97 -11.47 -3.52
C GLY A 127 11.20 -11.62 -4.85
N LEU A 128 10.76 -10.51 -5.46
CA LEU A 128 10.24 -10.56 -6.83
C LEU A 128 11.38 -10.62 -7.84
N GLY A 129 11.11 -11.32 -8.94
CA GLY A 129 12.05 -11.54 -10.04
C GLY A 129 11.38 -12.32 -11.17
N PRO A 130 12.15 -12.82 -12.15
CA PRO A 130 11.57 -13.54 -13.28
C PRO A 130 10.73 -14.76 -12.91
N ALA A 131 11.08 -15.45 -11.83
CA ALA A 131 10.37 -16.64 -11.36
C ALA A 131 9.21 -16.35 -10.37
N ARG A 132 9.12 -15.12 -9.82
CA ARG A 132 8.10 -14.76 -8.85
C ARG A 132 7.60 -13.34 -9.10
N THR A 133 6.42 -13.23 -9.68
CA THR A 133 5.75 -11.95 -9.97
C THR A 133 4.98 -11.41 -8.75
N ALA A 134 4.48 -10.17 -8.82
CA ALA A 134 3.61 -9.61 -7.79
C ALA A 134 2.31 -10.39 -7.66
N GLU A 135 1.73 -10.82 -8.78
CA GLU A 135 0.51 -11.65 -8.81
C GLU A 135 0.74 -12.98 -8.09
N ARG A 136 1.88 -13.61 -8.36
CA ARG A 136 2.23 -14.86 -7.67
C ARG A 136 2.38 -14.64 -6.16
N ALA A 137 3.02 -13.56 -5.75
CA ALA A 137 3.16 -13.24 -4.33
C ALA A 137 1.80 -13.00 -3.65
N LEU A 138 0.87 -12.32 -4.32
CA LEU A 138 -0.50 -12.11 -3.84
C LEU A 138 -1.28 -13.42 -3.76
N ALA A 139 -1.18 -14.27 -4.79
CA ALA A 139 -1.81 -15.59 -4.77
C ALA A 139 -1.26 -16.51 -3.66
N GLU A 140 0.06 -16.53 -3.46
CA GLU A 140 0.73 -17.25 -2.37
C GLU A 140 0.27 -16.76 -0.98
N ALA A 141 -0.07 -15.47 -0.86
CA ALA A 141 -0.65 -14.88 0.35
C ALA A 141 -2.16 -15.17 0.52
N GLY A 142 -2.79 -15.89 -0.41
CA GLY A 142 -4.18 -16.28 -0.34
C GLY A 142 -5.17 -15.27 -0.91
N LEU A 143 -4.70 -14.28 -1.69
CA LEU A 143 -5.59 -13.37 -2.40
C LEU A 143 -5.90 -13.92 -3.81
N VAL A 144 -7.09 -13.61 -4.31
CA VAL A 144 -7.53 -13.96 -5.67
C VAL A 144 -7.80 -12.70 -6.47
N PRO A 145 -7.47 -12.67 -7.78
CA PRO A 145 -7.71 -11.51 -8.61
C PRO A 145 -9.19 -11.36 -8.96
N GLY A 146 -9.70 -10.15 -8.92
CA GLY A 146 -10.94 -9.73 -9.54
C GLY A 146 -10.75 -9.39 -11.02
N PRO A 147 -11.78 -8.81 -11.66
CA PRO A 147 -11.67 -8.28 -13.00
C PRO A 147 -10.59 -7.20 -13.11
N THR A 148 -9.88 -7.20 -14.22
CA THR A 148 -8.93 -6.14 -14.54
C THR A 148 -9.66 -5.01 -15.25
N GLU A 149 -9.55 -3.81 -14.73
CA GLU A 149 -10.10 -2.59 -15.31
C GLU A 149 -9.00 -1.82 -16.05
N THR A 150 -9.32 -1.25 -17.20
CA THR A 150 -8.45 -0.29 -17.90
C THR A 150 -8.78 1.11 -17.41
N LEU A 151 -7.82 1.76 -16.73
CA LEU A 151 -8.00 3.12 -16.19
C LEU A 151 -7.75 4.19 -17.24
N THR A 152 -6.74 3.97 -18.09
CA THR A 152 -6.31 4.91 -19.13
C THR A 152 -6.04 4.14 -20.43
N PRO A 153 -7.02 4.09 -21.36
CA PRO A 153 -6.88 3.33 -22.59
C PRO A 153 -5.68 3.74 -23.45
N GLU A 154 -5.34 5.02 -23.47
CA GLU A 154 -4.27 5.59 -24.29
C GLU A 154 -2.87 5.09 -23.87
N THR A 155 -2.67 4.82 -22.60
CA THR A 155 -1.40 4.35 -22.03
C THR A 155 -1.43 2.88 -21.64
N GLY A 156 -2.61 2.27 -21.67
CA GLY A 156 -2.82 0.89 -21.26
C GLY A 156 -2.69 0.65 -19.76
N VAL A 157 -2.82 1.71 -18.95
CA VAL A 157 -2.80 1.58 -17.49
C VAL A 157 -4.01 0.76 -17.03
N THR A 158 -3.75 -0.27 -16.25
CA THR A 158 -4.76 -1.18 -15.73
C THR A 158 -4.70 -1.27 -14.21
N LEU A 159 -5.84 -1.62 -13.61
CA LEU A 159 -5.98 -1.91 -12.19
C LEU A 159 -6.64 -3.27 -12.01
N THR A 160 -6.06 -4.11 -11.16
CA THR A 160 -6.67 -5.37 -10.71
C THR A 160 -6.77 -5.33 -9.19
N GLU A 161 -7.98 -5.45 -8.69
CA GLU A 161 -8.18 -5.64 -7.26
C GLU A 161 -8.03 -7.13 -6.91
N TRP A 162 -7.12 -7.43 -6.02
CA TRP A 162 -6.91 -8.75 -5.43
C TRP A 162 -7.59 -8.79 -4.07
N ARG A 163 -8.36 -9.83 -3.77
CA ARG A 163 -9.13 -9.96 -2.52
C ARG A 163 -8.90 -11.29 -1.83
N ARG A 164 -8.93 -11.25 -0.51
CA ARG A 164 -8.97 -12.47 0.30
C ARG A 164 -10.38 -13.05 0.25
N PRO A 165 -10.56 -14.34 -0.12
CA PRO A 165 -11.88 -15.00 -0.07
C PRO A 165 -12.48 -14.93 1.35
N GLY A 166 -13.74 -14.53 1.45
CA GLY A 166 -14.42 -14.35 2.75
C GLY A 166 -14.04 -13.09 3.52
N GLY A 167 -13.17 -12.25 2.99
CA GLY A 167 -12.88 -10.93 3.55
C GLY A 167 -14.07 -9.95 3.42
N PRO A 168 -14.01 -8.78 4.10
CA PRO A 168 -15.06 -7.79 4.03
C PRO A 168 -15.27 -7.31 2.59
N ALA A 169 -16.54 -7.04 2.24
CA ALA A 169 -16.88 -6.48 0.94
C ALA A 169 -16.21 -5.10 0.76
N SER A 170 -15.82 -4.79 -0.49
CA SER A 170 -15.40 -3.44 -0.85
C SER A 170 -16.55 -2.47 -0.62
N CYS A 171 -16.26 -1.35 0.03
CA CYS A 171 -17.19 -0.23 0.09
C CYS A 171 -17.00 0.68 -1.14
N ASP A 172 -16.66 0.12 -2.29
CA ASP A 172 -16.77 0.84 -3.55
C ASP A 172 -18.25 0.93 -3.87
N GLY A 173 -18.94 1.80 -3.11
CA GLY A 173 -20.22 2.33 -3.48
C GLY A 173 -20.03 3.11 -4.76
N ASP A 174 -20.94 2.89 -5.71
CA ASP A 174 -21.09 3.61 -6.96
C ASP A 174 -20.63 5.08 -6.88
N LEU A 175 -19.55 5.40 -7.59
CA LEU A 175 -19.17 6.75 -7.97
C LEU A 175 -19.43 6.94 -9.46
#